data_5a306421ad9c80b54a3a41e18875d15d
#
_entry.id   5a306421ad9c80b54a3a41e18875d15d
#
_cell.length_a   1.000
_cell.length_b   1.000
_cell.length_c   1.000
_cell.angle_alpha   90.00
_cell.angle_beta   90.00
_cell.angle_gamma   90.00
#
_symmetry.space_group_name_H-M   'P 1'
#
loop_
_entity.id
_entity.type
_entity.pdbx_description
1 polymer ?
#
loop_
_entity_poly.entity_id
_entity_poly.type
_entity_poly.pdbx_seq_one_letter_code
_entity_poly.pdbx_strand_id
1 'polypeptide(L)'
;MQADPAAESFKAIVRAKTRGGLDLPVIDVTHPRFRVPDDPGSLKAQRDAFIAWDHHRRHVPKWITQFMLGLAVKRSRLMRAMFQSDKGFLDSISTYILKLGEKDLPPGVDGPFDRMIARSPHVVLVRLRMQQIAGLLAGALVEPLAADTAAPLHFINIAGGPALDSINAVIVLNRGRPELLQRPIVIDVLDAQDDGPWFGANALAALQASGGPLRGLGIEFLHRSYDWNDPAKLRTLVADLMSRGAIMAASSEGGLFEYGTDQAIVANLKALYAGVKIVAGSVTSSSELRKRMIAETRFRLYPRGIEGFVPLAAQAGYAVAESKSAVLSEQVLLRPLG
;
A
#
# COMPACT_ATOMS: atom_id res chain seq x y z
N MET A 1 -1.29 2.03 -39.78
CA MET A 1 -1.71 1.80 -38.37
C MET A 1 -0.47 1.30 -37.66
N GLN A 2 0.36 2.20 -37.12
CA GLN A 2 1.52 1.83 -36.32
C GLN A 2 1.03 1.30 -34.97
N ALA A 3 1.46 0.08 -34.62
CA ALA A 3 1.17 -0.50 -33.33
C ALA A 3 1.80 0.40 -32.22
N ASP A 4 1.02 0.72 -31.22
CA ASP A 4 1.45 1.49 -30.05
C ASP A 4 2.60 0.71 -29.37
N PRO A 5 3.83 1.25 -29.28
CA PRO A 5 4.95 0.55 -28.67
C PRO A 5 4.73 0.26 -27.17
N ALA A 6 3.77 0.94 -26.52
CA ALA A 6 3.36 0.65 -25.15
C ALA A 6 2.59 -0.68 -25.04
N ALA A 7 1.94 -1.17 -26.10
CA ALA A 7 1.18 -2.42 -26.07
C ALA A 7 2.07 -3.68 -26.04
N GLU A 8 3.34 -3.59 -26.43
CA GLU A 8 4.26 -4.74 -26.41
C GLU A 8 4.88 -5.06 -25.04
N SER A 9 4.86 -4.14 -24.08
CA SER A 9 5.53 -4.30 -22.77
C SER A 9 4.73 -5.10 -21.72
N PHE A 10 3.50 -5.54 -22.02
CA PHE A 10 2.63 -6.26 -21.05
C PHE A 10 2.65 -7.79 -21.21
N LYS A 11 3.75 -8.39 -21.71
CA LYS A 11 3.76 -9.79 -22.16
C LYS A 11 3.76 -10.84 -21.04
N ALA A 12 4.19 -10.52 -19.82
CA ALA A 12 4.18 -11.52 -18.73
C ALA A 12 3.98 -10.87 -17.35
N ILE A 13 3.16 -11.49 -16.52
CA ILE A 13 3.03 -11.14 -15.10
C ILE A 13 4.24 -11.71 -14.37
N VAL A 14 5.03 -10.83 -13.74
CA VAL A 14 6.15 -11.21 -12.89
C VAL A 14 5.63 -11.95 -11.66
N ARG A 15 6.34 -12.96 -11.21
CA ARG A 15 5.97 -13.77 -10.05
C ARG A 15 7.11 -13.86 -9.05
N ALA A 16 6.76 -13.98 -7.76
CA ALA A 16 7.73 -14.13 -6.69
C ALA A 16 7.21 -15.12 -5.62
N LYS A 17 8.12 -15.78 -4.93
CA LYS A 17 7.77 -16.72 -3.87
C LYS A 17 7.70 -16.03 -2.52
N THR A 18 6.74 -16.43 -1.69
CA THR A 18 6.72 -16.08 -0.26
C THR A 18 7.65 -17.01 0.51
N ARG A 19 8.00 -16.65 1.75
CA ARG A 19 8.77 -17.53 2.65
C ARG A 19 8.09 -18.90 2.86
N GLY A 20 6.75 -18.93 2.87
CA GLY A 20 5.96 -20.16 2.93
C GLY A 20 5.82 -20.93 1.61
N GLY A 21 6.57 -20.56 0.56
CA GLY A 21 6.61 -21.26 -0.73
C GLY A 21 5.46 -20.94 -1.69
N LEU A 22 4.52 -20.04 -1.34
CA LEU A 22 3.48 -19.62 -2.28
C LEU A 22 4.12 -18.80 -3.41
N ASP A 23 3.83 -19.19 -4.64
CA ASP A 23 4.22 -18.44 -5.83
C ASP A 23 3.11 -17.45 -6.17
N LEU A 24 3.38 -16.15 -6.03
CA LEU A 24 2.39 -15.07 -6.19
C LEU A 24 2.75 -14.16 -7.35
N PRO A 25 1.75 -13.71 -8.14
CA PRO A 25 1.99 -12.62 -9.09
C PRO A 25 2.41 -11.35 -8.35
N VAL A 26 3.37 -10.62 -8.89
CA VAL A 26 3.76 -9.31 -8.37
C VAL A 26 2.83 -8.24 -8.96
N ILE A 27 2.19 -7.46 -8.09
CA ILE A 27 1.27 -6.40 -8.52
C ILE A 27 2.08 -5.25 -9.11
N ASP A 28 1.91 -5.03 -10.41
CA ASP A 28 2.31 -3.83 -11.15
C ASP A 28 1.05 -3.02 -11.44
N VAL A 29 0.87 -1.88 -10.79
CA VAL A 29 -0.33 -1.02 -10.95
C VAL A 29 -0.46 -0.41 -12.34
N THR A 30 0.57 -0.50 -13.15
CA THR A 30 0.55 -0.04 -14.55
C THR A 30 0.13 -1.15 -15.52
N HIS A 31 0.15 -2.41 -15.06
CA HIS A 31 -0.27 -3.57 -15.86
C HIS A 31 -1.81 -3.65 -15.91
N PRO A 32 -2.46 -3.85 -17.08
CA PRO A 32 -3.93 -3.89 -17.22
C PRO A 32 -4.61 -4.89 -16.28
N ARG A 33 -3.94 -5.97 -15.90
CA ARG A 33 -4.46 -6.98 -14.97
C ARG A 33 -4.71 -6.44 -13.57
N PHE A 34 -3.86 -5.51 -13.10
CA PHE A 34 -3.89 -5.01 -11.72
C PHE A 34 -4.33 -3.55 -11.62
N ARG A 35 -4.23 -2.80 -12.71
CA ARG A 35 -4.67 -1.41 -12.75
C ARG A 35 -6.14 -1.29 -12.40
N VAL A 36 -6.45 -0.35 -11.52
CA VAL A 36 -7.82 0.02 -11.16
C VAL A 36 -8.12 1.37 -11.81
N PRO A 37 -9.19 1.50 -12.62
CA PRO A 37 -9.61 2.80 -13.13
C PRO A 37 -9.90 3.77 -11.97
N ASP A 38 -9.32 4.97 -12.01
CA ASP A 38 -9.40 5.98 -10.97
C ASP A 38 -9.88 7.36 -11.47
N ASP A 39 -10.46 7.39 -12.66
CA ASP A 39 -11.19 8.54 -13.16
C ASP A 39 -12.50 8.78 -12.36
N PRO A 40 -13.05 10.01 -12.34
CA PRO A 40 -14.22 10.35 -11.51
C PRO A 40 -15.44 9.45 -11.75
N GLY A 41 -15.66 9.02 -12.99
CA GLY A 41 -16.77 8.12 -13.34
C GLY A 41 -16.58 6.72 -12.76
N SER A 42 -15.39 6.16 -12.90
CA SER A 42 -15.01 4.86 -12.34
C SER A 42 -15.04 4.86 -10.80
N LEU A 43 -14.56 5.92 -10.16
CA LEU A 43 -14.61 6.06 -8.71
C LEU A 43 -16.06 6.11 -8.20
N LYS A 44 -16.94 6.85 -8.91
CA LYS A 44 -18.38 6.88 -8.59
C LYS A 44 -18.99 5.49 -8.73
N ALA A 45 -18.73 4.79 -9.82
CA ALA A 45 -19.26 3.45 -10.06
C ALA A 45 -18.78 2.44 -9.00
N GLN A 46 -17.51 2.50 -8.57
CA GLN A 46 -16.97 1.67 -7.50
C GLN A 46 -17.65 1.97 -6.15
N ARG A 47 -17.88 3.25 -5.84
CA ARG A 47 -18.60 3.68 -4.65
C ARG A 47 -20.03 3.16 -4.65
N ASP A 48 -20.75 3.33 -5.75
CA ASP A 48 -22.15 2.90 -5.90
C ASP A 48 -22.24 1.37 -5.77
N ALA A 49 -21.33 0.62 -6.42
CA ALA A 49 -21.24 -0.83 -6.30
C ALA A 49 -20.96 -1.28 -4.86
N PHE A 50 -20.10 -0.56 -4.14
CA PHE A 50 -19.81 -0.86 -2.75
C PHE A 50 -21.00 -0.60 -1.83
N ILE A 51 -21.72 0.51 -2.01
CA ILE A 51 -22.94 0.83 -1.25
C ILE A 51 -24.02 -0.21 -1.52
N ALA A 52 -24.23 -0.59 -2.77
CA ALA A 52 -25.20 -1.62 -3.15
C ALA A 52 -24.86 -2.98 -2.52
N TRP A 53 -23.58 -3.37 -2.53
CA TRP A 53 -23.09 -4.58 -1.88
C TRP A 53 -23.34 -4.57 -0.37
N ASP A 54 -23.03 -3.47 0.32
CA ASP A 54 -23.26 -3.33 1.76
C ASP A 54 -24.77 -3.35 2.10
N HIS A 55 -25.58 -2.68 1.30
CA HIS A 55 -27.03 -2.70 1.45
C HIS A 55 -27.59 -4.13 1.32
N HIS A 56 -27.21 -4.87 0.27
CA HIS A 56 -27.63 -6.24 0.06
C HIS A 56 -27.23 -7.15 1.25
N ARG A 57 -26.00 -7.03 1.71
CA ARG A 57 -25.48 -7.81 2.84
C ARG A 57 -26.30 -7.62 4.13
N ARG A 58 -26.84 -6.43 4.37
CA ARG A 58 -27.63 -6.12 5.58
C ARG A 58 -29.01 -6.76 5.61
N HIS A 59 -29.56 -7.09 4.44
CA HIS A 59 -30.85 -7.75 4.36
C HIS A 59 -30.78 -9.26 4.61
N VAL A 60 -29.57 -9.82 4.70
CA VAL A 60 -29.39 -11.22 5.06
C VAL A 60 -29.60 -11.38 6.58
N PRO A 61 -30.48 -12.28 7.03
CA PRO A 61 -30.71 -12.54 8.44
C PRO A 61 -29.41 -12.87 9.18
N LYS A 62 -29.27 -12.32 10.40
CA LYS A 62 -28.03 -12.45 11.19
C LYS A 62 -27.63 -13.92 11.43
N TRP A 63 -28.59 -14.81 11.66
CA TRP A 63 -28.30 -16.22 11.89
C TRP A 63 -27.68 -16.90 10.64
N ILE A 64 -28.15 -16.55 9.44
CA ILE A 64 -27.58 -17.05 8.18
C ILE A 64 -26.15 -16.52 8.05
N THR A 65 -25.95 -15.22 8.28
CA THR A 65 -24.61 -14.61 8.21
C THR A 65 -23.64 -15.27 9.20
N GLN A 66 -24.06 -15.53 10.43
CA GLN A 66 -23.24 -16.19 11.45
C GLN A 66 -22.92 -17.64 11.09
N PHE A 67 -23.89 -18.38 10.59
CA PHE A 67 -23.68 -19.75 10.12
C PHE A 67 -22.70 -19.80 8.95
N MET A 68 -22.92 -18.96 7.94
CA MET A 68 -22.03 -18.86 6.77
C MET A 68 -20.63 -18.41 7.16
N LEU A 69 -20.50 -17.45 8.09
CA LEU A 69 -19.22 -16.99 8.61
C LEU A 69 -18.49 -18.14 9.32
N GLY A 70 -19.16 -18.89 10.19
CA GLY A 70 -18.58 -20.05 10.89
C GLY A 70 -18.07 -21.13 9.91
N LEU A 71 -18.83 -21.40 8.84
CA LEU A 71 -18.41 -22.31 7.78
C LEU A 71 -17.23 -21.77 6.97
N ALA A 72 -17.29 -20.48 6.62
CA ALA A 72 -16.26 -19.81 5.84
C ALA A 72 -14.92 -19.76 6.59
N VAL A 73 -14.91 -19.42 7.88
CA VAL A 73 -13.70 -19.40 8.73
C VAL A 73 -13.03 -20.79 8.79
N LYS A 74 -13.82 -21.86 8.80
CA LYS A 74 -13.28 -23.23 8.78
C LYS A 74 -12.68 -23.62 7.45
N ARG A 75 -13.22 -23.12 6.32
CA ARG A 75 -12.89 -23.58 4.96
C ARG A 75 -12.09 -22.59 4.13
N SER A 76 -11.94 -21.34 4.57
CA SER A 76 -11.18 -20.29 3.88
C SER A 76 -9.98 -19.87 4.71
N ARG A 77 -8.82 -19.81 4.07
CA ARG A 77 -7.59 -19.30 4.69
C ARG A 77 -7.68 -17.80 4.93
N LEU A 78 -8.25 -17.05 3.99
CA LEU A 78 -8.42 -15.60 4.10
C LEU A 78 -9.42 -15.23 5.20
N MET A 79 -10.57 -15.93 5.27
CA MET A 79 -11.55 -15.70 6.34
C MET A 79 -10.98 -16.00 7.72
N ARG A 80 -10.20 -17.07 7.83
CA ARG A 80 -9.52 -17.40 9.08
C ARG A 80 -8.56 -16.31 9.49
N ALA A 81 -7.73 -15.82 8.57
CA ALA A 81 -6.81 -14.72 8.83
C ALA A 81 -7.55 -13.44 9.25
N MET A 82 -8.68 -13.11 8.60
CA MET A 82 -9.47 -11.91 8.91
C MET A 82 -10.20 -11.96 10.27
N PHE A 83 -10.73 -13.13 10.65
CA PHE A 83 -11.61 -13.24 11.82
C PHE A 83 -10.99 -13.93 13.03
N GLN A 84 -9.83 -14.57 12.90
CA GLN A 84 -9.09 -15.20 13.99
C GLN A 84 -7.76 -14.51 14.32
N SER A 85 -7.45 -13.37 13.70
CA SER A 85 -6.26 -12.60 14.06
C SER A 85 -6.43 -11.95 15.42
N ASP A 86 -5.65 -12.36 16.41
CA ASP A 86 -5.60 -11.72 17.73
C ASP A 86 -4.79 -10.41 17.73
N LYS A 87 -4.06 -10.14 16.65
CA LYS A 87 -3.19 -8.95 16.51
C LYS A 87 -3.96 -7.66 16.21
N GLY A 88 -5.24 -7.75 15.81
CA GLY A 88 -6.05 -6.59 15.43
C GLY A 88 -5.76 -6.02 14.03
N PHE A 89 -4.98 -6.73 13.22
CA PHE A 89 -4.71 -6.45 11.82
C PHE A 89 -4.49 -7.76 11.05
N LEU A 90 -4.65 -7.71 9.74
CA LEU A 90 -4.35 -8.82 8.84
C LEU A 90 -2.82 -8.89 8.61
N ASP A 91 -2.25 -10.07 8.60
CA ASP A 91 -0.84 -10.23 8.25
C ASP A 91 -0.55 -9.74 6.83
N SER A 92 0.68 -9.35 6.57
CA SER A 92 1.10 -8.71 5.33
C SER A 92 0.90 -9.59 4.09
N ILE A 93 1.10 -10.90 4.20
CA ILE A 93 0.93 -11.83 3.06
C ILE A 93 -0.56 -12.05 2.77
N SER A 94 -1.41 -12.24 3.77
CA SER A 94 -2.85 -12.35 3.59
C SER A 94 -3.44 -11.06 3.02
N THR A 95 -2.96 -9.88 3.47
CA THR A 95 -3.31 -8.57 2.91
C THR A 95 -2.90 -8.47 1.44
N TYR A 96 -1.71 -8.97 1.10
CA TYR A 96 -1.24 -9.01 -0.27
C TYR A 96 -2.12 -9.90 -1.16
N ILE A 97 -2.39 -11.13 -0.74
CA ILE A 97 -3.23 -12.08 -1.49
C ILE A 97 -4.63 -11.48 -1.76
N LEU A 98 -5.21 -10.77 -0.78
CA LEU A 98 -6.47 -10.05 -1.01
C LEU A 98 -6.38 -9.04 -2.15
N LYS A 99 -5.27 -8.29 -2.24
CA LYS A 99 -5.06 -7.30 -3.32
C LYS A 99 -4.96 -7.94 -4.71
N LEU A 100 -4.60 -9.22 -4.84
CA LEU A 100 -4.52 -9.92 -6.13
C LEU A 100 -5.89 -10.02 -6.83
N GLY A 101 -6.96 -10.19 -6.05
CA GLY A 101 -8.30 -10.43 -6.56
C GLY A 101 -8.50 -11.90 -6.98
N GLU A 102 -9.74 -12.22 -7.35
CA GLU A 102 -10.19 -13.60 -7.56
C GLU A 102 -9.38 -14.40 -8.58
N LYS A 103 -8.97 -13.75 -9.66
CA LYS A 103 -8.34 -14.41 -10.82
C LYS A 103 -6.88 -14.83 -10.57
N ASP A 104 -6.29 -14.33 -9.49
CA ASP A 104 -4.87 -14.48 -9.18
C ASP A 104 -4.61 -15.09 -7.79
N LEU A 105 -5.64 -15.68 -7.18
CA LEU A 105 -5.49 -16.41 -5.93
C LEU A 105 -4.58 -17.63 -6.12
N PRO A 106 -3.61 -17.84 -5.21
CA PRO A 106 -2.72 -18.98 -5.29
C PRO A 106 -3.45 -20.29 -4.92
N PRO A 107 -2.94 -21.44 -5.39
CA PRO A 107 -3.44 -22.75 -4.97
C PRO A 107 -3.47 -22.87 -3.44
N GLY A 108 -4.57 -23.46 -2.91
CA GLY A 108 -4.80 -23.59 -1.47
C GLY A 108 -5.36 -22.33 -0.77
N VAL A 109 -5.52 -21.23 -1.50
CA VAL A 109 -6.23 -20.00 -1.08
C VAL A 109 -7.25 -19.62 -2.16
N ASP A 110 -7.76 -20.57 -2.88
CA ASP A 110 -8.65 -20.40 -4.04
C ASP A 110 -9.98 -21.16 -3.87
N GLY A 111 -10.33 -21.48 -2.64
CA GLY A 111 -11.61 -22.09 -2.30
C GLY A 111 -12.81 -21.16 -2.58
N PRO A 112 -14.05 -21.69 -2.59
CA PRO A 112 -15.25 -20.88 -2.91
C PRO A 112 -15.40 -19.63 -2.03
N PHE A 113 -15.09 -19.74 -0.74
CA PHE A 113 -15.14 -18.61 0.19
C PHE A 113 -14.00 -17.61 -0.01
N ASP A 114 -12.77 -18.07 -0.35
CA ASP A 114 -11.65 -17.21 -0.68
C ASP A 114 -11.96 -16.40 -1.95
N ARG A 115 -12.52 -17.04 -2.98
CA ARG A 115 -12.95 -16.39 -4.22
C ARG A 115 -14.08 -15.38 -3.97
N MET A 116 -15.04 -15.71 -3.10
CA MET A 116 -16.12 -14.80 -2.73
C MET A 116 -15.59 -13.51 -2.10
N ILE A 117 -14.60 -13.60 -1.20
CA ILE A 117 -13.96 -12.42 -0.61
C ILE A 117 -13.18 -11.66 -1.68
N ALA A 118 -12.38 -12.36 -2.46
CA ALA A 118 -11.54 -11.76 -3.49
C ALA A 118 -12.31 -11.08 -4.63
N ARG A 119 -13.61 -11.39 -4.79
CA ARG A 119 -14.56 -10.69 -5.68
C ARG A 119 -15.16 -9.43 -5.07
N SER A 120 -15.07 -9.27 -3.76
CA SER A 120 -15.78 -8.17 -3.10
C SER A 120 -15.26 -6.81 -3.58
N PRO A 121 -16.11 -5.79 -3.66
CA PRO A 121 -15.69 -4.44 -4.01
C PRO A 121 -14.60 -3.90 -3.09
N HIS A 122 -14.52 -4.39 -1.85
CA HIS A 122 -13.48 -4.05 -0.89
C HIS A 122 -12.07 -4.32 -1.41
N VAL A 123 -11.84 -5.43 -2.09
CA VAL A 123 -10.54 -5.83 -2.64
C VAL A 123 -10.06 -4.85 -3.70
N VAL A 124 -10.96 -4.40 -4.58
CA VAL A 124 -10.66 -3.38 -5.59
C VAL A 124 -10.22 -2.08 -4.93
N LEU A 125 -10.93 -1.66 -3.86
CA LEU A 125 -10.62 -0.43 -3.14
C LEU A 125 -9.27 -0.48 -2.40
N VAL A 126 -8.89 -1.63 -1.84
CA VAL A 126 -7.57 -1.80 -1.20
C VAL A 126 -6.44 -1.76 -2.24
N ARG A 127 -6.66 -2.29 -3.45
CA ARG A 127 -5.70 -2.18 -4.55
C ARG A 127 -5.62 -0.76 -5.10
N LEU A 128 -6.76 -0.08 -5.25
CA LEU A 128 -6.82 1.34 -5.64
C LEU A 128 -6.03 2.22 -4.68
N ARG A 129 -6.16 1.98 -3.37
CA ARG A 129 -5.42 2.68 -2.33
C ARG A 129 -3.90 2.64 -2.59
N MET A 130 -3.36 1.45 -2.81
CA MET A 130 -1.93 1.25 -3.11
C MET A 130 -1.53 1.95 -4.42
N GLN A 131 -2.35 1.84 -5.47
CA GLN A 131 -2.11 2.50 -6.76
C GLN A 131 -2.05 4.02 -6.61
N GLN A 132 -2.98 4.61 -5.85
CA GLN A 132 -3.02 6.05 -5.62
C GLN A 132 -1.82 6.55 -4.82
N ILE A 133 -1.37 5.83 -3.79
CA ILE A 133 -0.17 6.17 -3.02
C ILE A 133 1.07 6.11 -3.91
N ALA A 134 1.22 5.04 -4.70
CA ALA A 134 2.33 4.92 -5.66
C ALA A 134 2.35 6.08 -6.66
N GLY A 135 1.18 6.49 -7.17
CA GLY A 135 1.05 7.63 -8.07
C GLY A 135 1.39 8.98 -7.40
N LEU A 136 0.94 9.19 -6.15
CA LEU A 136 1.27 10.40 -5.37
C LEU A 136 2.78 10.51 -5.11
N LEU A 137 3.43 9.40 -4.71
CA LEU A 137 4.89 9.36 -4.52
C LEU A 137 5.63 9.64 -5.82
N ALA A 138 5.27 8.94 -6.90
CA ALA A 138 5.92 9.10 -8.19
C ALA A 138 5.80 10.54 -8.71
N GLY A 139 4.60 11.12 -8.67
CA GLY A 139 4.36 12.50 -9.10
C GLY A 139 5.15 13.52 -8.27
N ALA A 140 5.16 13.34 -6.94
CA ALA A 140 5.84 14.25 -6.02
C ALA A 140 7.37 14.21 -6.14
N LEU A 141 7.93 13.08 -6.60
CA LEU A 141 9.37 12.89 -6.76
C LEU A 141 9.94 13.48 -8.07
N VAL A 142 9.11 13.76 -9.08
CA VAL A 142 9.61 14.22 -10.40
C VAL A 142 10.49 15.47 -10.28
N GLU A 143 10.00 16.50 -9.58
CA GLU A 143 10.70 17.78 -9.44
C GLU A 143 12.03 17.65 -8.67
N PRO A 144 12.07 17.08 -7.44
CA PRO A 144 13.34 16.96 -6.72
C PRO A 144 14.36 16.06 -7.41
N LEU A 145 13.93 15.00 -8.09
CA LEU A 145 14.83 14.12 -8.85
C LEU A 145 15.38 14.80 -10.10
N ALA A 146 14.62 15.69 -10.73
CA ALA A 146 15.09 16.48 -11.87
C ALA A 146 16.03 17.61 -11.43
N ALA A 147 15.81 18.19 -10.25
CA ALA A 147 16.63 19.27 -9.71
C ALA A 147 18.03 18.80 -9.28
N ASP A 148 18.15 17.58 -8.74
CA ASP A 148 19.41 16.96 -8.39
C ASP A 148 19.51 15.56 -9.02
N THR A 149 20.29 15.45 -10.08
CA THR A 149 20.43 14.20 -10.86
C THR A 149 21.44 13.20 -10.26
N ALA A 150 22.24 13.61 -9.27
CA ALA A 150 23.28 12.80 -8.66
C ALA A 150 22.87 12.20 -7.31
N ALA A 151 22.02 12.87 -6.56
CA ALA A 151 21.59 12.43 -5.24
C ALA A 151 20.95 11.05 -5.26
N PRO A 152 21.28 10.13 -4.35
CA PRO A 152 20.60 8.85 -4.21
C PRO A 152 19.14 9.03 -3.79
N LEU A 153 18.27 8.14 -4.26
CA LEU A 153 16.85 8.14 -3.87
C LEU A 153 16.61 7.09 -2.79
N HIS A 154 16.03 7.49 -1.68
CA HIS A 154 15.60 6.60 -0.61
C HIS A 154 14.07 6.66 -0.38
N PHE A 155 13.43 5.51 -0.45
CA PHE A 155 12.07 5.31 0.04
C PHE A 155 12.13 4.79 1.46
N ILE A 156 11.43 5.44 2.38
CA ILE A 156 11.26 5.01 3.77
C ILE A 156 9.84 4.49 3.93
N ASN A 157 9.65 3.18 3.88
CA ASN A 157 8.34 2.54 3.95
C ASN A 157 8.06 2.12 5.40
N ILE A 158 7.02 2.69 6.03
CA ILE A 158 6.68 2.42 7.44
C ILE A 158 5.48 1.49 7.52
N ALA A 159 5.73 0.26 8.00
CA ALA A 159 4.73 -0.79 8.21
C ALA A 159 3.90 -1.12 6.95
N GLY A 160 4.50 -1.03 5.78
CA GLY A 160 3.86 -1.37 4.51
C GLY A 160 4.08 -2.82 4.08
N GLY A 161 4.61 -3.67 4.95
CA GLY A 161 4.86 -5.08 4.67
C GLY A 161 5.81 -5.25 3.46
N PRO A 162 5.35 -5.69 2.29
CA PRO A 162 6.19 -5.85 1.10
C PRO A 162 6.56 -4.54 0.38
N ALA A 163 6.21 -3.39 0.92
CA ALA A 163 6.50 -2.05 0.36
C ALA A 163 6.09 -1.87 -1.11
N LEU A 164 4.95 -2.43 -1.50
CA LEU A 164 4.52 -2.40 -2.90
C LEU A 164 4.12 -1.02 -3.41
N ASP A 165 3.71 -0.13 -2.55
CA ASP A 165 3.49 1.28 -2.87
C ASP A 165 4.80 1.96 -3.31
N SER A 166 5.90 1.72 -2.59
CA SER A 166 7.24 2.21 -2.95
C SER A 166 7.77 1.55 -4.23
N ILE A 167 7.67 0.21 -4.36
CA ILE A 167 8.07 -0.51 -5.58
C ILE A 167 7.26 -0.01 -6.79
N ASN A 168 5.95 0.15 -6.64
CA ASN A 168 5.10 0.65 -7.73
C ASN A 168 5.35 2.13 -8.04
N ALA A 169 5.76 2.96 -7.07
CA ALA A 169 6.19 4.32 -7.36
C ALA A 169 7.42 4.33 -8.30
N VAL A 170 8.39 3.43 -8.07
CA VAL A 170 9.53 3.26 -8.99
C VAL A 170 9.07 2.76 -10.36
N ILE A 171 8.13 1.80 -10.44
CA ILE A 171 7.58 1.33 -11.74
C ILE A 171 6.91 2.48 -12.50
N VAL A 172 6.09 3.29 -11.84
CA VAL A 172 5.42 4.45 -12.44
C VAL A 172 6.43 5.47 -12.95
N LEU A 173 7.44 5.80 -12.14
CA LEU A 173 8.53 6.70 -12.54
C LEU A 173 9.30 6.13 -13.72
N ASN A 174 9.66 4.85 -13.71
CA ASN A 174 10.44 4.22 -14.78
C ASN A 174 9.70 4.23 -16.13
N ARG A 175 8.35 4.14 -16.09
CA ARG A 175 7.54 4.24 -17.31
C ARG A 175 7.41 5.66 -17.85
N GLY A 176 7.28 6.64 -16.96
CA GLY A 176 7.06 8.03 -17.36
C GLY A 176 8.33 8.85 -17.55
N ARG A 177 9.33 8.61 -16.71
CA ARG A 177 10.56 9.42 -16.60
C ARG A 177 11.77 8.55 -16.22
N PRO A 178 12.16 7.55 -17.05
CA PRO A 178 13.23 6.58 -16.73
C PRO A 178 14.59 7.26 -16.48
N GLU A 179 14.83 8.40 -17.09
CA GLU A 179 16.05 9.19 -16.90
C GLU A 179 16.25 9.66 -15.46
N LEU A 180 15.18 9.83 -14.69
CA LEU A 180 15.26 10.24 -13.28
C LEU A 180 15.73 9.12 -12.35
N LEU A 181 15.78 7.88 -12.82
CA LEU A 181 16.15 6.70 -12.03
C LEU A 181 17.56 6.19 -12.29
N GLN A 182 18.39 6.95 -13.06
CA GLN A 182 19.81 6.62 -13.31
C GLN A 182 20.67 7.04 -12.10
N ARG A 183 20.35 6.49 -10.93
CA ARG A 183 20.97 6.77 -9.62
C ARG A 183 20.82 5.58 -8.69
N PRO A 184 21.58 5.49 -7.59
CA PRO A 184 21.30 4.52 -6.54
C PRO A 184 19.91 4.72 -5.95
N ILE A 185 19.14 3.64 -5.82
CA ILE A 185 17.79 3.65 -5.24
C ILE A 185 17.75 2.65 -4.09
N VAL A 186 17.25 3.04 -2.95
CA VAL A 186 17.08 2.16 -1.80
C VAL A 186 15.65 2.23 -1.30
N ILE A 187 15.08 1.08 -0.99
CA ILE A 187 13.78 0.95 -0.31
C ILE A 187 14.05 0.42 1.09
N ASP A 188 14.06 1.33 2.08
CA ASP A 188 14.18 1.01 3.51
C ASP A 188 12.78 0.68 4.06
N VAL A 189 12.53 -0.57 4.42
CA VAL A 189 11.27 -1.03 4.99
C VAL A 189 11.40 -1.17 6.50
N LEU A 190 10.64 -0.35 7.21
CA LEU A 190 10.56 -0.34 8.66
C LEU A 190 9.28 -1.09 9.07
N ASP A 191 9.39 -2.37 9.39
CA ASP A 191 8.24 -3.22 9.74
C ASP A 191 8.60 -4.13 10.92
N ALA A 192 7.62 -4.38 11.78
CA ALA A 192 7.77 -5.31 12.91
C ALA A 192 7.72 -6.78 12.48
N GLN A 193 7.22 -7.07 11.28
CA GLN A 193 7.08 -8.42 10.71
C GLN A 193 8.10 -8.64 9.60
N ASP A 194 8.59 -9.87 9.47
CA ASP A 194 9.61 -10.22 8.47
C ASP A 194 9.02 -10.75 7.15
N ASP A 195 7.86 -11.41 7.18
CA ASP A 195 7.33 -12.14 6.02
C ASP A 195 6.94 -11.23 4.86
N GLY A 196 6.37 -10.06 5.16
CA GLY A 196 6.05 -9.05 4.16
C GLY A 196 7.29 -8.49 3.48
N PRO A 197 8.25 -7.94 4.24
CA PRO A 197 9.51 -7.44 3.67
C PRO A 197 10.30 -8.51 2.93
N TRP A 198 10.33 -9.76 3.42
CA TRP A 198 10.96 -10.88 2.71
C TRP A 198 10.34 -11.10 1.33
N PHE A 199 9.00 -11.10 1.25
CA PHE A 199 8.30 -11.19 -0.04
C PHE A 199 8.57 -9.96 -0.91
N GLY A 200 8.60 -8.76 -0.34
CA GLY A 200 8.91 -7.52 -1.06
C GLY A 200 10.29 -7.55 -1.73
N ALA A 201 11.31 -8.04 -1.02
CA ALA A 201 12.65 -8.22 -1.57
C ALA A 201 12.67 -9.20 -2.75
N ASN A 202 11.97 -10.33 -2.64
CA ASN A 202 11.84 -11.30 -3.73
C ASN A 202 11.04 -10.75 -4.92
N ALA A 203 9.99 -9.99 -4.65
CA ALA A 203 9.21 -9.33 -5.69
C ALA A 203 10.05 -8.31 -6.46
N LEU A 204 10.83 -7.49 -5.75
CA LEU A 204 11.76 -6.54 -6.38
C LEU A 204 12.83 -7.26 -7.22
N ALA A 205 13.45 -8.31 -6.69
CA ALA A 205 14.45 -9.10 -7.43
C ALA A 205 13.84 -9.70 -8.73
N ALA A 206 12.60 -10.18 -8.66
CA ALA A 206 11.90 -10.69 -9.84
C ALA A 206 11.57 -9.59 -10.85
N LEU A 207 11.23 -8.38 -10.40
CA LEU A 207 10.99 -7.21 -11.27
C LEU A 207 12.28 -6.68 -11.92
N GLN A 208 13.44 -6.87 -11.28
CA GLN A 208 14.77 -6.51 -11.83
C GLN A 208 15.35 -7.59 -12.75
N ALA A 209 14.81 -8.80 -12.73
CA ALA A 209 15.27 -9.90 -13.56
C ALA A 209 15.05 -9.63 -15.05
N SER A 210 15.63 -10.49 -15.92
CA SER A 210 15.46 -10.39 -17.37
C SER A 210 13.98 -10.41 -17.75
N GLY A 211 13.54 -9.41 -18.51
CA GLY A 211 12.13 -9.22 -18.91
C GLY A 211 11.26 -8.50 -17.90
N GLY A 212 11.77 -8.19 -16.70
CA GLY A 212 11.03 -7.41 -15.71
C GLY A 212 11.04 -5.91 -15.99
N PRO A 213 10.03 -5.17 -15.48
CA PRO A 213 9.87 -3.74 -15.74
C PRO A 213 10.94 -2.85 -15.09
N LEU A 214 11.71 -3.36 -14.13
CA LEU A 214 12.78 -2.64 -13.42
C LEU A 214 14.17 -3.18 -13.79
N ARG A 215 14.27 -3.93 -14.88
CA ARG A 215 15.54 -4.45 -15.37
C ARG A 215 16.55 -3.32 -15.59
N GLY A 216 17.76 -3.52 -15.09
CA GLY A 216 18.86 -2.58 -15.26
C GLY A 216 18.92 -1.44 -14.26
N LEU A 217 17.92 -1.29 -13.39
CA LEU A 217 17.98 -0.33 -12.28
C LEU A 217 18.70 -0.94 -11.08
N GLY A 218 19.61 -0.16 -10.46
CA GLY A 218 20.27 -0.51 -9.21
C GLY A 218 19.39 -0.17 -8.01
N ILE A 219 18.48 -1.09 -7.64
CA ILE A 219 17.57 -0.89 -6.50
C ILE A 219 17.91 -1.90 -5.41
N GLU A 220 18.16 -1.40 -4.20
CA GLU A 220 18.37 -2.20 -3.00
C GLU A 220 17.11 -2.20 -2.13
N PHE A 221 16.83 -3.32 -1.47
CA PHE A 221 15.71 -3.47 -0.54
C PHE A 221 16.23 -3.87 0.83
N LEU A 222 16.01 -3.03 1.83
CA LEU A 222 16.51 -3.21 3.19
C LEU A 222 15.34 -3.31 4.17
N HIS A 223 15.28 -4.40 4.93
CA HIS A 223 14.33 -4.54 6.03
C HIS A 223 14.99 -4.19 7.37
N ARG A 224 14.29 -3.38 8.17
CA ARG A 224 14.67 -3.02 9.53
C ARG A 224 13.51 -3.31 10.47
N SER A 225 13.71 -4.19 11.45
CA SER A 225 12.72 -4.41 12.50
C SER A 225 12.41 -3.09 13.24
N TYR A 226 11.14 -2.70 13.26
CA TYR A 226 10.70 -1.38 13.70
C TYR A 226 9.38 -1.43 14.46
N ASP A 227 9.36 -0.73 15.59
CA ASP A 227 8.15 -0.40 16.34
C ASP A 227 7.87 1.10 16.17
N TRP A 228 6.75 1.45 15.56
CA TRP A 228 6.35 2.85 15.37
C TRP A 228 6.03 3.61 16.67
N ASN A 229 5.91 2.92 17.82
CA ASN A 229 5.78 3.57 19.12
C ASN A 229 7.13 4.11 19.63
N ASP A 230 8.25 3.67 19.07
CA ASP A 230 9.60 4.20 19.32
C ASP A 230 10.28 4.66 18.01
N PRO A 231 10.19 5.93 17.64
CA PRO A 231 10.77 6.45 16.39
C PRO A 231 12.29 6.69 16.45
N ALA A 232 13.01 6.20 17.45
CA ALA A 232 14.46 6.43 17.56
C ALA A 232 15.24 5.93 16.34
N LYS A 233 14.96 4.69 15.89
CA LYS A 233 15.59 4.12 14.70
C LYS A 233 15.27 4.93 13.43
N LEU A 234 14.04 5.43 13.29
CA LEU A 234 13.64 6.27 12.16
C LEU A 234 14.40 7.60 12.17
N ARG A 235 14.54 8.26 13.32
CA ARG A 235 15.35 9.50 13.45
C ARG A 235 16.79 9.27 13.03
N THR A 236 17.40 8.17 13.49
CA THR A 236 18.80 7.83 13.15
C THR A 236 18.94 7.59 11.64
N LEU A 237 18.01 6.85 11.03
CA LEU A 237 18.01 6.62 9.57
C LEU A 237 17.90 7.94 8.80
N VAL A 238 16.94 8.80 9.13
CA VAL A 238 16.76 10.08 8.47
C VAL A 238 18.01 10.96 8.60
N ALA A 239 18.63 11.03 9.78
CA ALA A 239 19.84 11.81 9.98
C ALA A 239 21.03 11.29 9.14
N ASP A 240 21.20 9.96 9.06
CA ASP A 240 22.22 9.34 8.22
C ASP A 240 22.00 9.65 6.73
N LEU A 241 20.77 9.50 6.24
CA LEU A 241 20.44 9.78 4.85
C LEU A 241 20.58 11.26 4.49
N MET A 242 20.24 12.17 5.41
CA MET A 242 20.50 13.60 5.25
C MET A 242 22.00 13.90 5.09
N SER A 243 22.84 13.28 5.90
CA SER A 243 24.29 13.48 5.84
C SER A 243 24.89 13.02 4.51
N ARG A 244 24.22 12.12 3.81
CA ARG A 244 24.60 11.62 2.48
C ARG A 244 23.98 12.42 1.32
N GLY A 245 23.21 13.47 1.61
CA GLY A 245 22.52 14.26 0.60
C GLY A 245 21.42 13.50 -0.15
N ALA A 246 20.80 12.49 0.46
CA ALA A 246 19.79 11.68 -0.19
C ALA A 246 18.46 12.45 -0.40
N ILE A 247 17.83 12.24 -1.55
CA ILE A 247 16.43 12.59 -1.76
C ILE A 247 15.59 11.50 -1.09
N MET A 248 14.73 11.90 -0.15
CA MET A 248 13.93 10.97 0.65
C MET A 248 12.43 11.16 0.40
N ALA A 249 11.71 10.04 0.22
CA ALA A 249 10.26 9.99 0.27
C ALA A 249 9.83 8.91 1.28
N ALA A 250 8.81 9.18 2.09
CA ALA A 250 8.28 8.21 3.03
C ALA A 250 6.87 7.77 2.66
N SER A 251 6.50 6.55 3.05
CA SER A 251 5.12 6.06 2.85
C SER A 251 4.65 5.14 3.98
N SER A 252 3.32 5.07 4.12
CA SER A 252 2.65 4.09 4.99
C SER A 252 1.31 3.69 4.38
N GLU A 253 1.30 2.61 3.59
CA GLU A 253 0.11 2.04 2.97
C GLU A 253 -0.50 0.95 3.86
N GLY A 254 -1.64 1.23 4.50
CA GLY A 254 -2.32 0.25 5.36
C GLY A 254 -1.58 -0.04 6.68
N GLY A 255 -0.76 0.90 7.15
CA GLY A 255 0.08 0.76 8.33
C GLY A 255 -0.15 1.87 9.36
N LEU A 256 0.88 2.67 9.63
CA LEU A 256 0.93 3.67 10.71
C LEU A 256 -0.28 4.60 10.76
N PHE A 257 -0.71 5.18 9.62
CA PHE A 257 -1.80 6.17 9.61
C PHE A 257 -3.18 5.56 9.84
N GLU A 258 -3.32 4.26 9.69
CA GLU A 258 -4.59 3.54 9.92
C GLU A 258 -4.66 2.89 11.30
N TYR A 259 -3.54 2.33 11.79
CA TYR A 259 -3.48 1.52 13.03
C TYR A 259 -2.71 2.20 14.17
N GLY A 260 -1.87 3.19 13.89
CA GLY A 260 -1.12 3.92 14.91
C GLY A 260 -2.02 4.84 15.73
N THR A 261 -1.65 5.06 17.00
CA THR A 261 -2.26 6.11 17.81
C THR A 261 -1.90 7.49 17.28
N ASP A 262 -2.62 8.53 17.69
CA ASP A 262 -2.33 9.92 17.31
C ASP A 262 -0.92 10.32 17.72
N GLN A 263 -0.48 9.91 18.93
CA GLN A 263 0.88 10.13 19.42
C GLN A 263 1.93 9.44 18.52
N ALA A 264 1.68 8.19 18.12
CA ALA A 264 2.60 7.45 17.25
C ALA A 264 2.71 8.12 15.88
N ILE A 265 1.59 8.54 15.28
CA ILE A 265 1.59 9.27 14.00
C ILE A 265 2.41 10.54 14.10
N VAL A 266 2.12 11.40 15.08
CA VAL A 266 2.83 12.67 15.28
C VAL A 266 4.32 12.46 15.55
N ALA A 267 4.69 11.46 16.38
CA ALA A 267 6.07 11.18 16.68
C ALA A 267 6.88 10.70 15.46
N ASN A 268 6.30 9.85 14.63
CA ASN A 268 6.92 9.39 13.38
C ASN A 268 7.03 10.51 12.34
N LEU A 269 5.98 11.30 12.16
CA LEU A 269 6.01 12.45 11.25
C LEU A 269 7.06 13.48 11.70
N LYS A 270 7.19 13.77 13.01
CA LYS A 270 8.27 14.62 13.54
C LYS A 270 9.66 14.04 13.28
N ALA A 271 9.82 12.71 13.35
CA ALA A 271 11.08 12.07 13.03
C ALA A 271 11.44 12.18 11.54
N LEU A 272 10.45 12.18 10.66
CA LEU A 272 10.63 12.38 9.22
C LEU A 272 10.89 13.85 8.86
N TYR A 273 10.32 14.80 9.59
CA TYR A 273 10.32 16.22 9.25
C TYR A 273 11.72 16.81 9.05
N ALA A 274 12.72 16.28 9.75
CA ALA A 274 14.10 16.76 9.65
C ALA A 274 14.67 16.71 8.22
N GLY A 275 14.27 15.74 7.39
CA GLY A 275 14.86 15.56 6.06
C GLY A 275 13.87 15.10 4.97
N VAL A 276 12.70 14.58 5.32
CA VAL A 276 11.75 14.02 4.37
C VAL A 276 10.72 15.07 3.96
N LYS A 277 10.73 15.48 2.69
CA LYS A 277 9.82 16.50 2.17
C LYS A 277 8.58 15.91 1.47
N ILE A 278 8.53 14.60 1.30
CA ILE A 278 7.46 13.86 0.60
C ILE A 278 7.03 12.72 1.50
N VAL A 279 5.81 12.76 2.01
CA VAL A 279 5.24 11.64 2.77
C VAL A 279 3.87 11.31 2.20
N ALA A 280 3.63 10.04 1.86
CA ALA A 280 2.32 9.59 1.40
C ALA A 280 1.78 8.44 2.27
N GLY A 281 0.47 8.35 2.38
CA GLY A 281 -0.11 7.26 3.16
C GLY A 281 -1.63 7.21 3.07
N SER A 282 -2.20 6.18 3.67
CA SER A 282 -3.65 5.97 3.70
C SER A 282 -4.21 6.27 5.07
N VAL A 283 -5.26 7.08 5.10
CA VAL A 283 -6.03 7.44 6.30
C VAL A 283 -7.41 6.79 6.22
N THR A 284 -7.80 6.02 7.23
CA THR A 284 -9.12 5.36 7.27
C THR A 284 -10.24 6.40 7.28
N SER A 285 -11.22 6.25 6.37
CA SER A 285 -12.40 7.13 6.28
C SER A 285 -13.18 7.16 7.60
N SER A 286 -13.67 8.34 7.97
CA SER A 286 -14.55 8.55 9.13
C SER A 286 -16.04 8.32 8.84
N SER A 287 -16.39 7.84 7.62
CA SER A 287 -17.79 7.60 7.23
C SER A 287 -18.45 6.58 8.12
N GLU A 288 -19.76 6.75 8.37
CA GLU A 288 -20.56 5.82 9.18
C GLU A 288 -20.55 4.40 8.59
N LEU A 289 -20.46 4.27 7.27
CA LEU A 289 -20.29 3.00 6.61
C LEU A 289 -18.98 2.32 7.06
N ARG A 290 -17.87 3.05 7.06
CA ARG A 290 -16.55 2.51 7.47
C ARG A 290 -16.51 2.17 8.95
N LYS A 291 -17.03 3.02 9.82
CA LYS A 291 -17.12 2.77 11.27
C LYS A 291 -17.85 1.47 11.57
N ARG A 292 -19.01 1.24 10.91
CA ARG A 292 -19.77 -0.01 11.07
C ARG A 292 -18.98 -1.23 10.62
N MET A 293 -18.32 -1.16 9.44
CA MET A 293 -17.49 -2.26 8.96
C MET A 293 -16.36 -2.61 9.93
N ILE A 294 -15.73 -1.61 10.52
CA ILE A 294 -14.68 -1.82 11.53
C ILE A 294 -15.27 -2.54 12.75
N ALA A 295 -16.43 -2.10 13.23
CA ALA A 295 -17.11 -2.72 14.38
C ALA A 295 -17.50 -4.19 14.15
N GLU A 296 -17.68 -4.63 12.90
CA GLU A 296 -17.95 -6.02 12.53
C GLU A 296 -16.70 -6.90 12.42
N THR A 297 -15.51 -6.30 12.48
CA THR A 297 -14.21 -6.99 12.39
C THR A 297 -13.46 -6.89 13.72
N ARG A 298 -12.36 -7.63 13.83
CA ARG A 298 -11.41 -7.50 14.95
C ARG A 298 -10.30 -6.48 14.69
N PHE A 299 -10.37 -5.74 13.59
CA PHE A 299 -9.35 -4.78 13.22
C PHE A 299 -9.39 -3.54 14.11
N ARG A 300 -8.23 -3.12 14.59
CA ARG A 300 -8.06 -1.94 15.46
C ARG A 300 -7.75 -0.68 14.64
N LEU A 301 -8.55 -0.44 13.60
CA LEU A 301 -8.43 0.74 12.76
C LEU A 301 -8.99 1.98 13.45
N TYR A 302 -8.32 3.12 13.24
CA TYR A 302 -8.81 4.43 13.69
C TYR A 302 -9.48 5.18 12.52
N PRO A 303 -10.82 5.29 12.49
CA PRO A 303 -11.55 5.96 11.42
C PRO A 303 -11.49 7.49 11.59
N ARG A 304 -10.31 8.09 11.38
CA ARG A 304 -10.06 9.53 11.57
C ARG A 304 -10.65 10.38 10.48
N GLY A 305 -10.70 9.89 9.25
CA GLY A 305 -10.94 10.71 8.07
C GLY A 305 -9.84 11.78 7.89
N ILE A 306 -9.93 12.52 6.82
CA ILE A 306 -8.98 13.59 6.54
C ILE A 306 -9.05 14.71 7.59
N GLU A 307 -10.24 15.05 8.05
CA GLU A 307 -10.47 16.09 9.06
C GLU A 307 -9.77 15.80 10.39
N GLY A 308 -9.79 14.53 10.85
CA GLY A 308 -9.09 14.12 12.05
C GLY A 308 -7.58 13.93 11.85
N PHE A 309 -7.11 13.74 10.61
CA PHE A 309 -5.70 13.54 10.31
C PHE A 309 -4.93 14.84 10.11
N VAL A 310 -5.54 15.86 9.48
CA VAL A 310 -4.92 17.17 9.18
C VAL A 310 -4.29 17.82 10.42
N PRO A 311 -4.96 17.87 11.60
CA PRO A 311 -4.34 18.44 12.80
C PRO A 311 -3.09 17.67 13.27
N LEU A 312 -3.05 16.34 13.08
CA LEU A 312 -1.90 15.52 13.46
C LEU A 312 -0.69 15.80 12.56
N ALA A 313 -0.94 15.90 11.24
CA ALA A 313 0.08 16.30 10.28
C ALA A 313 0.63 17.68 10.59
N ALA A 314 -0.24 18.66 10.86
CA ALA A 314 0.15 20.04 11.20
C ALA A 314 0.97 20.11 12.50
N GLN A 315 0.62 19.34 13.53
CA GLN A 315 1.38 19.25 14.78
C GLN A 315 2.80 18.71 14.56
N ALA A 316 3.01 17.96 13.49
CA ALA A 316 4.32 17.44 13.11
C ALA A 316 5.05 18.30 12.06
N GLY A 317 4.51 19.45 11.67
CA GLY A 317 5.11 20.37 10.71
C GLY A 317 4.75 20.08 9.25
N TYR A 318 3.76 19.23 8.97
CA TYR A 318 3.32 18.92 7.61
C TYR A 318 1.92 19.46 7.29
N ALA A 319 1.72 19.80 6.03
CA ALA A 319 0.40 20.05 5.45
C ALA A 319 0.01 18.91 4.48
N VAL A 320 -1.28 18.64 4.37
CA VAL A 320 -1.83 17.81 3.29
C VAL A 320 -1.83 18.65 2.01
N ALA A 321 -0.92 18.35 1.09
CA ALA A 321 -0.76 19.06 -0.18
C ALA A 321 -1.70 18.51 -1.26
N GLU A 322 -1.96 17.20 -1.24
CA GLU A 322 -2.88 16.54 -2.17
C GLU A 322 -3.59 15.40 -1.44
N SER A 323 -4.82 15.11 -1.83
CA SER A 323 -5.53 13.92 -1.38
C SER A 323 -6.31 13.26 -2.52
N LYS A 324 -6.41 11.93 -2.47
CA LYS A 324 -7.26 11.12 -3.36
C LYS A 324 -8.19 10.28 -2.52
N SER A 325 -9.48 10.39 -2.78
CA SER A 325 -10.49 9.64 -2.03
C SER A 325 -10.75 8.28 -2.66
N ALA A 326 -10.76 7.24 -1.84
CA ALA A 326 -11.43 5.97 -2.11
C ALA A 326 -12.49 5.75 -1.01
N VAL A 327 -13.50 4.94 -1.27
CA VAL A 327 -14.68 4.79 -0.38
C VAL A 327 -14.31 4.49 1.09
N LEU A 328 -13.20 3.78 1.31
CA LEU A 328 -12.79 3.27 2.62
C LEU A 328 -11.64 4.06 3.26
N SER A 329 -10.94 4.87 2.49
CA SER A 329 -9.76 5.62 2.93
C SER A 329 -9.49 6.82 2.04
N GLU A 330 -8.77 7.79 2.60
CA GLU A 330 -8.18 8.93 1.90
C GLU A 330 -6.68 8.69 1.76
N GLN A 331 -6.14 8.81 0.55
CA GLN A 331 -4.71 8.75 0.29
C GLN A 331 -4.18 10.18 0.27
N VAL A 332 -3.26 10.46 1.18
CA VAL A 332 -2.73 11.82 1.37
C VAL A 332 -1.28 11.91 0.92
N LEU A 333 -0.93 13.06 0.35
CA LEU A 333 0.43 13.51 0.16
C LEU A 333 0.70 14.67 1.11
N LEU A 334 1.73 14.53 1.93
CA LEU A 334 2.15 15.57 2.87
C LEU A 334 3.40 16.26 2.36
N ARG A 335 3.46 17.57 2.57
CA ARG A 335 4.63 18.42 2.38
C ARG A 335 4.91 19.21 3.66
N PRO A 336 6.18 19.56 3.97
CA PRO A 336 6.47 20.44 5.09
C PRO A 336 5.65 21.73 5.01
N LEU A 337 5.17 22.21 6.15
CA LEU A 337 4.69 23.58 6.29
C LEU A 337 5.89 24.50 6.08
N GLY A 338 5.76 25.45 5.16
CA GLY A 338 6.79 26.44 4.82
C GLY A 338 7.14 27.36 5.98
#